data_898e6f9f92deecf4a0ea453b90fe3dd1
#
_entry.id   898e6f9f92deecf4a0ea453b90fe3dd1
#
_cell.length_a   1.000
_cell.length_b   1.000
_cell.length_c   1.000
_cell.angle_alpha   90.00
_cell.angle_beta   90.00
_cell.angle_gamma   90.00
#
_symmetry.space_group_name_H-M   'P 1'
#
loop_
_entity.id
_entity.type
_entity.pdbx_description
1 polymer ?
#
loop_
_entity_poly.entity_id
_entity_poly.type
_entity_poly.pdbx_seq_one_letter_code
_entity_poly.pdbx_strand_id
1 'polypeptide(L)'
;MFMKMSKILSLILAVVMIASTLMACTKPETPENPDAGTADLAGTYDITMWVSEMDGVAAQFQAQIDAFEAANPGIIINAQIEGVTEADAGSKVVADVATAPDIYCFAQDQLARLVQAAALAQPGQKATETIKANNDAGSVAAASVAGTLYAYPMTSDNGYYMYYDTSIITNPESLEDIIADCEANGVKFRYALENAWYTASFFFATGCHSNWTMNQDGEFIAIDDTFNSDEGLVSMKGMQKLAQSTCYDSNADIFTDAGVVITGIWNAGAAADHFGANLGATDLPSFTVDGKEYHLGSFTGNKLMGVKPQTDAKKAAVLSLLAQYLTGEECQNQRFASFEWGPSNLKAQASEAVQANISLAALALQNNYGQPQGQIHGSWWDIAKVLGADAKAAKSDADLKAALESYAATIDGLFQMTEEQKNAWGVIGGICGTSWDVDFAMTEVEPGVYVSDVLSLKAGEEFKVRQGASWEVNFGVEFNGANIVVEADGNYKVQLEWDGAQGGVVTLIPVE
;
A
#
# COMPACT_ATOMS: atom_id res chain seq x y z
N MET A 1 46.89 33.53 -42.60
CA MET A 1 46.99 32.95 -41.21
C MET A 1 45.81 33.32 -40.31
N PHE A 2 45.13 34.43 -40.55
CA PHE A 2 43.97 34.85 -39.73
C PHE A 2 42.65 34.07 -39.99
N MET A 3 42.47 33.42 -41.12
CA MET A 3 41.21 32.68 -41.41
C MET A 3 41.14 31.31 -40.79
N LYS A 4 42.24 30.71 -40.29
CA LYS A 4 42.23 29.39 -39.61
C LYS A 4 41.96 29.52 -38.10
N MET A 5 42.26 30.63 -37.47
CA MET A 5 42.02 30.88 -36.06
C MET A 5 40.53 31.15 -35.75
N SER A 6 39.78 31.80 -36.67
CA SER A 6 38.35 32.05 -36.44
C SER A 6 37.51 30.79 -36.48
N LYS A 7 37.90 29.77 -37.29
CA LYS A 7 37.16 28.48 -37.30
C LYS A 7 37.44 27.60 -36.08
N ILE A 8 38.60 27.73 -35.46
CA ILE A 8 38.91 26.98 -34.21
C ILE A 8 38.21 27.66 -33.02
N LEU A 9 38.11 28.97 -32.99
CA LEU A 9 37.40 29.70 -31.94
C LEU A 9 35.90 29.47 -32.03
N SER A 10 35.31 29.37 -33.23
CA SER A 10 33.89 29.02 -33.40
C SER A 10 33.56 27.58 -33.01
N LEU A 11 34.53 26.64 -33.19
CA LEU A 11 34.34 25.25 -32.79
C LEU A 11 34.42 25.06 -31.26
N ILE A 12 35.30 25.81 -30.60
CA ILE A 12 35.41 25.80 -29.14
C ILE A 12 34.17 26.46 -28.48
N LEU A 13 33.62 27.54 -29.07
CA LEU A 13 32.41 28.16 -28.59
C LEU A 13 31.17 27.27 -28.77
N ALA A 14 31.10 26.50 -29.88
CA ALA A 14 30.03 25.54 -30.14
C ALA A 14 30.07 24.33 -29.16
N VAL A 15 31.25 23.85 -28.79
CA VAL A 15 31.43 22.75 -27.83
C VAL A 15 31.12 23.21 -26.42
N VAL A 16 31.41 24.44 -26.05
CA VAL A 16 31.07 25.02 -24.75
C VAL A 16 29.55 25.29 -24.65
N MET A 17 28.88 25.68 -25.73
CA MET A 17 27.41 25.84 -25.74
C MET A 17 26.66 24.50 -25.75
N ILE A 18 27.22 23.43 -26.35
CA ILE A 18 26.61 22.08 -26.28
C ILE A 18 26.83 21.46 -24.90
N ALA A 19 27.89 21.78 -24.19
CA ALA A 19 28.12 21.34 -22.82
C ALA A 19 27.22 22.05 -21.79
N SER A 20 26.74 23.28 -22.09
CA SER A 20 25.84 24.03 -21.21
C SER A 20 24.35 23.77 -21.46
N THR A 21 23.96 23.09 -22.54
CA THR A 21 22.58 22.68 -22.80
C THR A 21 22.26 21.25 -22.39
N LEU A 22 23.26 20.49 -21.89
CA LEU A 22 23.08 19.15 -21.33
C LEU A 22 22.95 19.14 -19.79
N MET A 23 22.85 20.31 -19.17
CA MET A 23 22.58 20.44 -17.73
C MET A 23 21.12 20.83 -17.40
N ALA A 24 20.20 20.56 -18.29
CA ALA A 24 18.79 20.75 -18.00
C ALA A 24 18.06 19.40 -18.06
N CYS A 25 17.58 18.96 -16.93
CA CYS A 25 16.84 17.73 -16.63
C CYS A 25 17.69 16.52 -16.23
N THR A 26 18.52 16.63 -15.22
CA THR A 26 18.75 15.53 -14.32
C THR A 26 17.69 15.63 -13.23
N LYS A 27 16.73 14.70 -13.27
CA LYS A 27 15.86 14.40 -12.13
C LYS A 27 16.74 14.37 -10.88
N PRO A 28 16.30 14.89 -9.72
CA PRO A 28 17.03 14.70 -8.48
C PRO A 28 17.29 13.20 -8.30
N GLU A 29 18.54 12.77 -8.30
CA GLU A 29 18.86 11.39 -7.97
C GLU A 29 18.31 11.12 -6.56
N THR A 30 17.50 10.10 -6.41
CA THR A 30 17.03 9.66 -5.09
C THR A 30 18.28 9.35 -4.27
N PRO A 31 18.51 9.99 -3.12
CA PRO A 31 19.73 9.78 -2.36
C PRO A 31 19.85 8.32 -1.95
N GLU A 32 20.95 7.66 -2.29
CA GLU A 32 21.29 6.36 -1.72
C GLU A 32 21.67 6.54 -0.25
N ASN A 33 21.15 5.66 0.61
CA ASN A 33 21.69 5.53 1.96
C ASN A 33 23.14 5.02 1.86
N PRO A 34 24.13 5.70 2.47
CA PRO A 34 25.49 5.23 2.41
C PRO A 34 25.60 3.84 3.06
N ASP A 35 26.36 2.94 2.43
CA ASP A 35 26.77 1.73 3.13
C ASP A 35 27.49 2.13 4.41
N ALA A 36 27.12 1.54 5.54
CA ALA A 36 27.83 1.75 6.79
C ALA A 36 29.24 1.18 6.67
N GLY A 37 30.14 2.02 6.20
CA GLY A 37 31.57 1.73 6.14
C GLY A 37 32.20 1.88 7.51
N THR A 38 33.54 1.99 7.55
CA THR A 38 34.35 2.21 8.74
C THR A 38 34.18 3.60 9.39
N ALA A 39 33.12 4.35 9.06
CA ALA A 39 32.81 5.65 9.65
C ALA A 39 32.46 5.47 11.15
N ASP A 40 32.94 6.34 11.98
CA ASP A 40 32.49 6.44 13.36
C ASP A 40 31.04 6.90 13.42
N LEU A 41 30.13 5.95 13.70
CA LEU A 41 28.69 6.17 13.83
C LEU A 41 28.26 6.37 15.28
N ALA A 42 29.22 6.46 16.21
CA ALA A 42 28.90 6.76 17.60
C ALA A 42 28.14 8.10 17.70
N GLY A 43 27.08 8.10 18.48
CA GLY A 43 26.22 9.27 18.67
C GLY A 43 24.86 8.90 19.22
N THR A 44 24.06 9.92 19.53
CA THR A 44 22.68 9.78 19.94
C THR A 44 21.78 10.24 18.78
N TYR A 45 20.81 9.42 18.43
CA TYR A 45 19.92 9.63 17.28
C TYR A 45 18.46 9.59 17.74
N ASP A 46 17.78 10.70 17.59
CA ASP A 46 16.33 10.76 17.76
C ASP A 46 15.71 10.29 16.46
N ILE A 47 14.88 9.24 16.52
CA ILE A 47 14.19 8.64 15.36
C ILE A 47 12.70 8.47 15.63
N THR A 48 11.92 8.64 14.58
CA THR A 48 10.49 8.33 14.56
C THR A 48 10.25 7.11 13.72
N MET A 49 9.33 6.23 14.14
CA MET A 49 9.07 4.98 13.47
C MET A 49 7.58 4.63 13.49
N TRP A 50 7.01 4.22 12.34
CA TRP A 50 5.70 3.63 12.25
C TRP A 50 5.79 2.13 12.03
N VAL A 51 5.08 1.38 12.86
CA VAL A 51 4.97 -0.08 12.79
C VAL A 51 3.51 -0.47 12.87
N SER A 52 3.18 -1.75 12.68
CA SER A 52 1.80 -2.23 12.84
C SER A 52 1.18 -1.78 14.16
N GLU A 53 -0.10 -1.41 14.12
CA GLU A 53 -0.89 -1.01 15.29
C GLU A 53 -1.27 -2.17 16.20
N MET A 54 -0.95 -3.42 15.80
CA MET A 54 -1.26 -4.62 16.56
C MET A 54 -0.58 -4.59 17.93
N ASP A 55 -1.32 -5.02 18.97
CA ASP A 55 -0.86 -5.02 20.37
C ASP A 55 0.50 -5.76 20.52
N GLY A 56 1.43 -5.10 21.20
CA GLY A 56 2.77 -5.64 21.47
C GLY A 56 3.81 -5.39 20.37
N VAL A 57 3.42 -5.02 19.14
CA VAL A 57 4.35 -4.83 18.03
C VAL A 57 5.33 -3.69 18.32
N ALA A 58 4.87 -2.54 18.78
CA ALA A 58 5.75 -1.42 19.13
C ALA A 58 6.77 -1.80 20.22
N ALA A 59 6.34 -2.55 21.24
CA ALA A 59 7.22 -3.05 22.28
C ALA A 59 8.27 -4.06 21.77
N GLN A 60 7.88 -4.93 20.81
CA GLN A 60 8.80 -5.86 20.17
C GLN A 60 9.86 -5.11 19.34
N PHE A 61 9.47 -4.09 18.57
CA PHE A 61 10.44 -3.27 17.84
C PHE A 61 11.37 -2.50 18.77
N GLN A 62 10.85 -1.97 19.90
CA GLN A 62 11.71 -1.34 20.91
C GLN A 62 12.77 -2.33 21.46
N ALA A 63 12.35 -3.54 21.83
CA ALA A 63 13.29 -4.56 22.29
C ALA A 63 14.36 -4.95 21.25
N GLN A 64 13.97 -4.94 19.95
CA GLN A 64 14.91 -5.19 18.85
C GLN A 64 15.88 -3.99 18.65
N ILE A 65 15.42 -2.76 18.86
CA ILE A 65 16.28 -1.56 18.86
C ILE A 65 17.29 -1.63 20.03
N ASP A 66 16.84 -1.99 21.23
CA ASP A 66 17.71 -2.15 22.40
C ASP A 66 18.80 -3.22 22.15
N ALA A 67 18.43 -4.31 21.47
CA ALA A 67 19.38 -5.36 21.08
C ALA A 67 20.35 -4.89 19.98
N PHE A 68 19.90 -4.04 19.05
CA PHE A 68 20.75 -3.39 18.06
C PHE A 68 21.80 -2.48 18.74
N GLU A 69 21.40 -1.66 19.71
CA GLU A 69 22.31 -0.80 20.48
C GLU A 69 23.35 -1.65 21.23
N ALA A 70 22.93 -2.74 21.87
CA ALA A 70 23.84 -3.65 22.56
C ALA A 70 24.89 -4.27 21.62
N ALA A 71 24.50 -4.54 20.37
CA ALA A 71 25.38 -5.07 19.32
C ALA A 71 26.28 -3.99 18.68
N ASN A 72 25.93 -2.70 18.82
CA ASN A 72 26.62 -1.57 18.22
C ASN A 72 27.01 -0.52 19.28
N PRO A 73 27.99 -0.84 20.17
CA PRO A 73 28.38 0.05 21.25
C PRO A 73 28.75 1.46 20.76
N GLY A 74 28.13 2.48 21.32
CA GLY A 74 28.32 3.87 20.94
C GLY A 74 27.21 4.47 20.08
N ILE A 75 26.31 3.65 19.51
CA ILE A 75 25.08 4.13 18.89
C ILE A 75 23.99 4.12 19.96
N ILE A 76 23.32 5.24 20.18
CA ILE A 76 22.19 5.39 21.10
C ILE A 76 21.00 5.88 20.29
N ILE A 77 19.85 5.18 20.37
CA ILE A 77 18.63 5.47 19.62
C ILE A 77 17.50 5.84 20.58
N ASN A 78 17.04 7.07 20.51
CA ASN A 78 15.82 7.51 21.16
C ASN A 78 14.66 7.31 20.17
N ALA A 79 14.03 6.15 20.18
CA ALA A 79 12.94 5.82 19.26
C ALA A 79 11.58 6.33 19.78
N GLN A 80 10.83 6.98 18.90
CA GLN A 80 9.39 7.22 19.08
C GLN A 80 8.66 6.29 18.09
N ILE A 81 8.01 5.26 18.62
CA ILE A 81 7.37 4.22 17.82
C ILE A 81 5.85 4.37 17.94
N GLU A 82 5.19 4.51 16.82
CA GLU A 82 3.74 4.66 16.70
C GLU A 82 3.13 3.51 15.91
N GLY A 83 1.91 3.07 16.29
CA GLY A 83 1.13 2.08 15.56
C GLY A 83 0.40 2.75 14.39
N VAL A 84 0.72 2.31 13.17
CA VAL A 84 0.03 2.70 11.94
C VAL A 84 -0.12 1.46 11.08
N THR A 85 -1.34 1.20 10.58
CA THR A 85 -1.57 0.05 9.70
C THR A 85 -0.71 0.15 8.43
N GLU A 86 -0.12 -0.95 8.01
CA GLU A 86 0.70 -1.01 6.79
C GLU A 86 -0.10 -0.64 5.54
N ALA A 87 -1.42 -0.82 5.57
CA ALA A 87 -2.31 -0.42 4.48
C ALA A 87 -2.41 1.11 4.31
N ASP A 88 -2.33 1.87 5.41
CA ASP A 88 -2.49 3.34 5.39
C ASP A 88 -1.17 4.10 5.35
N ALA A 89 -0.08 3.46 5.81
CA ALA A 89 1.20 4.13 6.04
C ALA A 89 1.70 4.91 4.82
N GLY A 90 1.65 4.31 3.63
CA GLY A 90 2.10 4.97 2.40
C GLY A 90 1.27 6.21 2.05
N SER A 91 -0.05 6.16 2.21
CA SER A 91 -0.93 7.32 1.97
C SER A 91 -0.59 8.47 2.92
N LYS A 92 -0.41 8.15 4.21
CA LYS A 92 -0.05 9.14 5.23
C LYS A 92 1.33 9.76 4.99
N VAL A 93 2.32 8.93 4.56
CA VAL A 93 3.66 9.42 4.20
C VAL A 93 3.61 10.36 3.00
N VAL A 94 2.90 9.98 1.94
CA VAL A 94 2.79 10.80 0.72
C VAL A 94 2.04 12.11 0.99
N ALA A 95 1.08 12.10 1.91
CA ALA A 95 0.37 13.31 2.29
C ALA A 95 1.30 14.40 2.84
N ASP A 96 2.33 14.02 3.62
CA ASP A 96 3.36 14.94 4.12
C ASP A 96 4.70 14.21 4.33
N VAL A 97 5.51 14.17 3.28
CA VAL A 97 6.85 13.53 3.34
C VAL A 97 7.78 14.25 4.33
N ALA A 98 7.62 15.55 4.54
CA ALA A 98 8.51 16.32 5.42
C ALA A 98 8.36 15.86 6.88
N THR A 99 7.14 15.67 7.35
CA THR A 99 6.83 15.23 8.72
C THR A 99 6.76 13.72 8.89
N ALA A 100 6.81 12.95 7.77
CA ALA A 100 6.79 11.50 7.80
C ALA A 100 7.92 10.93 8.69
N PRO A 101 7.69 9.74 9.32
CA PRO A 101 8.68 9.13 10.21
C PRO A 101 9.97 8.75 9.47
N ASP A 102 11.05 8.59 10.21
CA ASP A 102 12.35 8.21 9.67
C ASP A 102 12.35 6.78 9.10
N ILE A 103 11.60 5.87 9.75
CA ILE A 103 11.38 4.48 9.31
C ILE A 103 9.87 4.18 9.37
N TYR A 104 9.36 3.44 8.40
CA TYR A 104 7.96 3.05 8.40
C TYR A 104 7.72 1.72 7.68
N CYS A 105 6.76 0.95 8.21
CA CYS A 105 6.31 -0.30 7.60
C CYS A 105 5.08 -0.04 6.73
N PHE A 106 5.01 -0.69 5.55
CA PHE A 106 3.93 -0.48 4.59
C PHE A 106 3.71 -1.73 3.72
N ALA A 107 2.52 -1.86 3.13
CA ALA A 107 2.21 -2.90 2.16
C ALA A 107 2.81 -2.59 0.78
N GLN A 108 3.29 -3.60 0.07
CA GLN A 108 4.09 -3.47 -1.14
C GLN A 108 3.45 -2.66 -2.27
N ASP A 109 2.12 -2.67 -2.41
CA ASP A 109 1.38 -1.92 -3.43
C ASP A 109 1.57 -0.40 -3.34
N GLN A 110 2.07 0.08 -2.20
CA GLN A 110 2.31 1.49 -1.94
C GLN A 110 3.71 1.95 -2.39
N LEU A 111 4.60 1.00 -2.76
CA LEU A 111 6.00 1.30 -3.05
C LEU A 111 6.16 2.33 -4.17
N ALA A 112 5.43 2.18 -5.28
CA ALA A 112 5.55 3.07 -6.44
C ALA A 112 5.28 4.53 -6.08
N ARG A 113 4.16 4.82 -5.40
CA ARG A 113 3.80 6.18 -5.00
C ARG A 113 4.76 6.77 -3.97
N LEU A 114 5.35 5.93 -3.09
CA LEU A 114 6.38 6.38 -2.15
C LEU A 114 7.67 6.75 -2.89
N VAL A 115 8.04 6.00 -3.94
CA VAL A 115 9.18 6.33 -4.81
C VAL A 115 8.93 7.63 -5.58
N GLN A 116 7.72 7.82 -6.15
CA GLN A 116 7.32 9.06 -6.83
C GLN A 116 7.41 10.27 -5.91
N ALA A 117 6.96 10.12 -4.67
CA ALA A 117 7.01 11.18 -3.66
C ALA A 117 8.43 11.43 -3.11
N ALA A 118 9.47 10.72 -3.60
CA ALA A 118 10.83 10.75 -3.06
C ALA A 118 10.89 10.49 -1.54
N ALA A 119 9.96 9.67 -1.03
CA ALA A 119 9.82 9.36 0.38
C ALA A 119 10.73 8.23 0.86
N LEU A 120 11.39 7.51 -0.06
CA LEU A 120 12.25 6.36 0.24
C LEU A 120 13.70 6.62 -0.17
N ALA A 121 14.62 6.34 0.74
CA ALA A 121 16.05 6.26 0.46
C ALA A 121 16.40 4.85 -0.03
N GLN A 122 17.16 4.74 -1.11
CA GLN A 122 17.65 3.46 -1.59
C GLN A 122 18.65 2.83 -0.60
N PRO A 123 18.58 1.53 -0.31
CA PRO A 123 19.64 0.83 0.38
C PRO A 123 20.97 0.93 -0.41
N GLY A 124 22.09 1.16 0.29
CA GLY A 124 23.40 1.18 -0.34
C GLY A 124 23.76 -0.16 -1.01
N GLN A 125 24.78 -0.17 -1.85
CA GLN A 125 25.14 -1.34 -2.65
C GLN A 125 25.32 -2.61 -1.81
N LYS A 126 26.10 -2.55 -0.72
CA LYS A 126 26.35 -3.69 0.16
C LYS A 126 25.08 -4.18 0.87
N ALA A 127 24.22 -3.25 1.30
CA ALA A 127 22.93 -3.56 1.89
C ALA A 127 22.03 -4.26 0.86
N THR A 128 21.99 -3.75 -0.37
CA THR A 128 21.24 -4.34 -1.49
C THR A 128 21.68 -5.76 -1.80
N GLU A 129 23.00 -6.02 -1.87
CA GLU A 129 23.55 -7.37 -2.08
C GLU A 129 23.14 -8.32 -0.94
N THR A 130 23.22 -7.87 0.32
CA THR A 130 22.83 -8.64 1.50
C THR A 130 21.34 -8.95 1.51
N ILE A 131 20.48 -7.96 1.21
CA ILE A 131 19.03 -8.14 1.15
C ILE A 131 18.66 -9.16 0.08
N LYS A 132 19.22 -9.03 -1.12
CA LYS A 132 18.97 -9.96 -2.25
C LYS A 132 19.44 -11.39 -1.95
N ALA A 133 20.51 -11.55 -1.20
CA ALA A 133 21.04 -12.89 -0.85
C ALA A 133 20.24 -13.58 0.26
N ASN A 134 19.61 -12.86 1.15
CA ASN A 134 19.00 -13.39 2.36
C ASN A 134 17.47 -13.49 2.32
N ASN A 135 16.82 -12.88 1.34
CA ASN A 135 15.35 -12.89 1.25
C ASN A 135 14.88 -13.64 0.01
N ASP A 136 13.64 -14.10 0.03
CA ASP A 136 13.02 -14.73 -1.14
C ASP A 136 12.87 -13.75 -2.32
N ALA A 137 12.89 -14.30 -3.53
CA ALA A 137 12.88 -13.50 -4.76
C ALA A 137 11.60 -12.65 -4.91
N GLY A 138 10.46 -13.12 -4.38
CA GLY A 138 9.19 -12.41 -4.44
C GLY A 138 9.22 -11.15 -3.58
N SER A 139 9.72 -11.26 -2.34
CA SER A 139 9.83 -10.12 -1.43
C SER A 139 10.87 -9.08 -1.88
N VAL A 140 11.95 -9.52 -2.53
CA VAL A 140 12.94 -8.62 -3.15
C VAL A 140 12.33 -7.89 -4.36
N ALA A 141 11.57 -8.59 -5.19
CA ALA A 141 10.86 -7.97 -6.32
C ALA A 141 9.81 -6.95 -5.83
N ALA A 142 9.05 -7.30 -4.76
CA ALA A 142 8.08 -6.42 -4.12
C ALA A 142 8.70 -5.14 -3.54
N ALA A 143 9.95 -5.19 -3.10
CA ALA A 143 10.71 -4.06 -2.57
C ALA A 143 11.42 -3.23 -3.65
N SER A 144 11.21 -3.53 -4.95
CA SER A 144 11.92 -2.94 -6.07
C SER A 144 10.98 -2.27 -7.08
N VAL A 145 11.40 -1.12 -7.64
CA VAL A 145 10.76 -0.46 -8.78
C VAL A 145 11.76 -0.46 -9.94
N ALA A 146 11.36 -0.94 -11.12
CA ALA A 146 12.22 -1.05 -12.30
C ALA A 146 13.60 -1.72 -12.04
N GLY A 147 13.62 -2.72 -11.13
CA GLY A 147 14.83 -3.47 -10.75
C GLY A 147 15.71 -2.81 -9.70
N THR A 148 15.40 -1.58 -9.30
CA THR A 148 16.08 -0.84 -8.22
C THR A 148 15.39 -1.08 -6.89
N LEU A 149 16.14 -1.48 -5.86
CA LEU A 149 15.63 -1.73 -4.52
C LEU A 149 15.41 -0.40 -3.77
N TYR A 150 14.26 -0.22 -3.15
CA TYR A 150 13.90 0.98 -2.39
C TYR A 150 13.48 0.70 -0.94
N ALA A 151 13.24 -0.55 -0.59
CA ALA A 151 12.78 -0.92 0.74
C ALA A 151 13.42 -2.23 1.19
N TYR A 152 13.21 -2.55 2.46
CA TYR A 152 13.74 -3.76 3.11
C TYR A 152 12.59 -4.75 3.29
N PRO A 153 12.66 -5.99 2.71
CA PRO A 153 11.66 -7.01 2.92
C PRO A 153 11.50 -7.37 4.39
N MET A 154 10.28 -7.37 4.91
CA MET A 154 9.98 -7.62 6.32
C MET A 154 9.20 -8.91 6.52
N THR A 155 8.21 -9.17 5.67
CA THR A 155 7.42 -10.41 5.67
C THR A 155 7.11 -10.86 4.25
N SER A 156 6.71 -12.14 4.10
CA SER A 156 6.17 -12.75 2.87
C SER A 156 4.83 -13.42 3.15
N ASP A 157 3.98 -12.79 3.94
CA ASP A 157 2.73 -13.33 4.46
C ASP A 157 1.50 -12.45 4.21
N ASN A 158 1.63 -11.43 3.38
CA ASN A 158 0.53 -10.53 3.09
C ASN A 158 -0.44 -11.16 2.06
N GLY A 159 -1.13 -12.20 2.51
CA GLY A 159 -2.16 -12.93 1.78
C GLY A 159 -3.26 -13.38 2.72
N TYR A 160 -4.36 -13.90 2.17
CA TYR A 160 -5.50 -14.38 2.94
C TYR A 160 -5.88 -15.80 2.51
N TYR A 161 -6.50 -16.51 3.45
CA TYR A 161 -6.92 -17.89 3.34
C TYR A 161 -8.11 -18.11 4.29
N MET A 162 -8.53 -19.35 4.51
CA MET A 162 -9.73 -19.67 5.28
C MET A 162 -9.40 -20.29 6.63
N TYR A 163 -9.93 -19.68 7.72
CA TYR A 163 -10.09 -20.32 9.03
C TYR A 163 -11.52 -20.81 9.17
N TYR A 164 -11.71 -22.00 9.78
CA TYR A 164 -13.03 -22.57 9.95
C TYR A 164 -13.13 -23.51 11.15
N ASP A 165 -14.35 -23.77 11.60
CA ASP A 165 -14.66 -24.77 12.63
C ASP A 165 -14.80 -26.16 11.99
N THR A 166 -13.86 -27.05 12.27
CA THR A 166 -13.81 -28.42 11.74
C THR A 166 -14.95 -29.33 12.25
N SER A 167 -15.66 -28.91 13.33
CA SER A 167 -16.84 -29.61 13.82
C SER A 167 -18.13 -29.22 13.09
N ILE A 168 -18.12 -28.12 12.37
CA ILE A 168 -19.26 -27.57 11.64
C ILE A 168 -19.09 -27.80 10.13
N ILE A 169 -17.95 -27.41 9.58
CA ILE A 169 -17.69 -27.44 8.14
C ILE A 169 -17.23 -28.83 7.74
N THR A 170 -18.05 -29.50 6.93
CA THR A 170 -17.84 -30.87 6.52
C THR A 170 -17.03 -31.00 5.23
N ASN A 171 -17.14 -30.03 4.34
CA ASN A 171 -16.37 -29.94 3.09
C ASN A 171 -15.83 -28.52 2.86
N PRO A 172 -14.59 -28.23 3.33
CA PRO A 172 -14.01 -26.90 3.20
C PRO A 172 -13.57 -26.56 1.76
N GLU A 173 -13.63 -27.47 0.80
CA GLU A 173 -13.24 -27.22 -0.60
C GLU A 173 -14.37 -26.62 -1.43
N SER A 174 -15.65 -26.68 -0.96
CA SER A 174 -16.84 -26.25 -1.70
C SER A 174 -17.50 -25.04 -1.03
N LEU A 175 -17.59 -23.93 -1.72
CA LEU A 175 -18.29 -22.72 -1.24
C LEU A 175 -19.76 -23.01 -0.93
N GLU A 176 -20.43 -23.77 -1.78
CA GLU A 176 -21.84 -24.14 -1.62
C GLU A 176 -22.07 -25.00 -0.39
N ASP A 177 -21.19 -25.99 -0.11
CA ASP A 177 -21.30 -26.84 1.06
C ASP A 177 -21.00 -26.04 2.34
N ILE A 178 -20.00 -25.17 2.32
CA ILE A 178 -19.70 -24.26 3.45
C ILE A 178 -20.90 -23.36 3.78
N ILE A 179 -21.52 -22.76 2.76
CA ILE A 179 -22.73 -21.93 2.94
C ILE A 179 -23.84 -22.77 3.60
N ALA A 180 -24.09 -23.98 3.08
CA ALA A 180 -25.13 -24.87 3.61
C ALA A 180 -24.82 -25.26 5.07
N ASP A 181 -23.59 -25.60 5.39
CA ASP A 181 -23.16 -25.94 6.75
C ASP A 181 -23.32 -24.76 7.72
N CYS A 182 -22.93 -23.56 7.31
CA CYS A 182 -23.10 -22.34 8.10
C CYS A 182 -24.57 -22.02 8.34
N GLU A 183 -25.42 -22.10 7.33
CA GLU A 183 -26.86 -21.85 7.44
C GLU A 183 -27.54 -22.89 8.35
N ALA A 184 -27.20 -24.18 8.21
CA ALA A 184 -27.75 -25.28 9.00
C ALA A 184 -27.40 -25.17 10.49
N ASN A 185 -26.23 -24.62 10.81
CA ASN A 185 -25.73 -24.44 12.17
C ASN A 185 -25.97 -23.02 12.73
N GLY A 186 -26.52 -22.10 11.96
CA GLY A 186 -26.82 -20.72 12.38
C GLY A 186 -25.57 -19.90 12.70
N VAL A 187 -24.44 -20.22 12.07
CA VAL A 187 -23.15 -19.51 12.21
C VAL A 187 -22.88 -18.64 10.99
N LYS A 188 -21.92 -17.69 11.12
CA LYS A 188 -21.58 -16.77 10.05
C LYS A 188 -20.43 -17.26 9.18
N PHE A 189 -20.51 -16.93 7.89
CA PHE A 189 -19.42 -16.95 6.95
C PHE A 189 -18.96 -15.51 6.72
N ARG A 190 -17.82 -15.18 7.28
CA ARG A 190 -17.25 -13.83 7.29
C ARG A 190 -16.25 -13.65 6.18
N TYR A 191 -16.55 -12.75 5.24
CA TYR A 191 -15.72 -12.44 4.10
C TYR A 191 -15.93 -10.99 3.66
N ALA A 192 -14.88 -10.17 3.67
CA ALA A 192 -14.96 -8.74 3.39
C ALA A 192 -15.12 -8.43 1.88
N LEU A 193 -16.26 -8.82 1.27
CA LEU A 193 -16.54 -8.59 -0.15
C LEU A 193 -16.73 -7.11 -0.53
N GLU A 194 -16.79 -6.21 0.46
CA GLU A 194 -16.82 -4.76 0.26
C GLU A 194 -15.40 -4.14 0.36
N ASN A 195 -14.38 -4.98 0.25
CA ASN A 195 -12.98 -4.60 0.16
C ASN A 195 -12.37 -5.24 -1.10
N ALA A 196 -11.85 -4.42 -2.00
CA ALA A 196 -11.35 -4.85 -3.31
C ALA A 196 -10.28 -5.94 -3.22
N TRP A 197 -9.45 -5.92 -2.16
CA TRP A 197 -8.42 -6.92 -1.94
C TRP A 197 -8.97 -8.34 -1.82
N TYR A 198 -10.12 -8.48 -1.14
CA TYR A 198 -10.84 -9.74 -1.00
C TYR A 198 -11.78 -10.02 -2.19
N THR A 199 -12.45 -8.99 -2.73
CA THR A 199 -13.37 -9.09 -3.86
C THR A 199 -12.68 -9.70 -5.09
N ALA A 200 -11.42 -9.33 -5.34
CA ALA A 200 -10.61 -9.81 -6.45
C ALA A 200 -10.47 -11.35 -6.51
N SER A 201 -10.63 -12.06 -5.38
CA SER A 201 -10.51 -13.51 -5.30
C SER A 201 -11.43 -14.26 -6.28
N PHE A 202 -12.64 -13.75 -6.45
CA PHE A 202 -13.62 -14.34 -7.39
C PHE A 202 -13.21 -14.13 -8.84
N PHE A 203 -12.62 -12.97 -9.15
CA PHE A 203 -12.13 -12.66 -10.50
C PHE A 203 -10.88 -13.47 -10.84
N PHE A 204 -9.97 -13.66 -9.89
CA PHE A 204 -8.79 -14.50 -10.08
C PHE A 204 -9.16 -15.98 -10.32
N ALA A 205 -10.23 -16.47 -9.69
CA ALA A 205 -10.75 -17.82 -9.88
C ALA A 205 -11.12 -18.13 -11.35
N THR A 206 -11.58 -17.15 -12.09
CA THR A 206 -11.99 -17.29 -13.48
C THR A 206 -10.88 -16.96 -14.49
N GLY A 207 -9.71 -16.52 -13.99
CA GLY A 207 -8.57 -16.09 -14.78
C GLY A 207 -8.58 -14.60 -15.14
N CYS A 208 -9.52 -13.83 -14.61
CA CYS A 208 -9.50 -12.38 -14.75
C CYS A 208 -8.29 -11.78 -13.98
N HIS A 209 -7.83 -10.65 -14.45
CA HIS A 209 -6.70 -9.94 -13.86
C HIS A 209 -6.86 -8.42 -13.98
N SER A 210 -6.07 -7.70 -13.20
CA SER A 210 -5.93 -6.24 -13.25
C SER A 210 -4.45 -5.91 -13.11
N ASN A 211 -3.75 -5.78 -14.24
CA ASN A 211 -2.31 -5.62 -14.34
C ASN A 211 -1.94 -4.18 -14.70
N TRP A 212 -1.16 -3.55 -13.85
CA TRP A 212 -0.76 -2.15 -13.97
C TRP A 212 0.62 -2.02 -14.61
N THR A 213 0.75 -1.09 -15.55
CA THR A 213 2.04 -0.75 -16.16
C THR A 213 2.50 0.60 -15.65
N MET A 214 3.75 0.67 -15.19
CA MET A 214 4.39 1.90 -14.75
C MET A 214 5.54 2.27 -15.69
N ASN A 215 5.80 3.58 -15.81
CA ASN A 215 7.04 4.07 -16.41
C ASN A 215 8.22 3.97 -15.42
N GLN A 216 9.42 4.40 -15.85
CA GLN A 216 10.62 4.38 -15.01
C GLN A 216 10.55 5.34 -13.81
N ASP A 217 9.64 6.28 -13.85
CA ASP A 217 9.40 7.26 -12.81
C ASP A 217 8.37 6.78 -11.77
N GLY A 218 7.82 5.57 -11.96
CA GLY A 218 6.82 4.97 -11.08
C GLY A 218 5.40 5.46 -11.35
N GLU A 219 5.16 6.23 -12.42
CA GLU A 219 3.82 6.67 -12.80
C GLU A 219 3.07 5.53 -13.50
N PHE A 220 1.80 5.33 -13.13
CA PHE A 220 0.93 4.39 -13.82
C PHE A 220 0.50 4.96 -15.16
N ILE A 221 0.84 4.26 -16.24
CA ILE A 221 0.61 4.72 -17.62
C ILE A 221 -0.39 3.88 -18.40
N ALA A 222 -0.71 2.67 -17.93
CA ALA A 222 -1.68 1.78 -18.53
C ALA A 222 -2.16 0.73 -17.53
N ILE A 223 -3.32 0.14 -17.84
CA ILE A 223 -3.86 -1.04 -17.16
C ILE A 223 -4.31 -2.05 -18.20
N ASP A 224 -4.08 -3.33 -17.90
CA ASP A 224 -4.69 -4.47 -18.58
C ASP A 224 -5.65 -5.12 -17.59
N ASP A 225 -6.94 -4.77 -17.68
CA ASP A 225 -8.00 -5.21 -16.79
C ASP A 225 -9.05 -6.02 -17.56
N THR A 226 -9.34 -7.22 -17.07
CA THR A 226 -10.29 -8.15 -17.70
C THR A 226 -11.52 -8.43 -16.85
N PHE A 227 -11.76 -7.64 -15.81
CA PHE A 227 -12.93 -7.86 -14.94
C PHE A 227 -14.26 -7.69 -15.70
N ASN A 228 -14.36 -6.77 -16.65
CA ASN A 228 -15.52 -6.64 -17.52
C ASN A 228 -15.43 -7.61 -18.70
N SER A 229 -15.75 -8.88 -18.45
CA SER A 229 -15.72 -9.97 -19.43
C SER A 229 -16.80 -11.01 -19.12
N ASP A 230 -16.95 -12.03 -19.98
CA ASP A 230 -17.82 -13.18 -19.70
C ASP A 230 -17.31 -13.97 -18.47
N GLU A 231 -16.00 -14.09 -18.28
CA GLU A 231 -15.35 -14.66 -17.10
C GLU A 231 -15.63 -13.83 -15.86
N GLY A 232 -15.60 -12.52 -15.97
CA GLY A 232 -15.96 -11.60 -14.88
C GLY A 232 -17.42 -11.72 -14.48
N LEU A 233 -18.32 -11.97 -15.42
CA LEU A 233 -19.72 -12.26 -15.11
C LEU A 233 -19.85 -13.57 -14.30
N VAL A 234 -19.08 -14.59 -14.63
CA VAL A 234 -19.01 -15.85 -13.84
C VAL A 234 -18.52 -15.56 -12.42
N SER A 235 -17.51 -14.70 -12.27
CA SER A 235 -17.00 -14.24 -10.98
C SER A 235 -18.08 -13.58 -10.14
N MET A 236 -18.80 -12.63 -10.73
CA MET A 236 -19.93 -11.93 -10.07
C MET A 236 -21.03 -12.89 -9.64
N LYS A 237 -21.37 -13.91 -10.46
CA LYS A 237 -22.34 -14.96 -10.09
C LYS A 237 -21.86 -15.80 -8.90
N GLY A 238 -20.59 -16.17 -8.87
CA GLY A 238 -19.98 -16.88 -7.74
C GLY A 238 -20.05 -16.05 -6.46
N MET A 239 -19.65 -14.78 -6.54
CA MET A 239 -19.70 -13.83 -5.42
C MET A 239 -21.14 -13.61 -4.92
N GLN A 240 -22.10 -13.47 -5.84
CA GLN A 240 -23.52 -13.29 -5.51
C GLN A 240 -24.06 -14.44 -4.64
N LYS A 241 -23.66 -15.70 -4.88
CA LYS A 241 -24.10 -16.85 -4.09
C LYS A 241 -23.79 -16.67 -2.61
N LEU A 242 -22.56 -16.25 -2.29
CA LEU A 242 -22.18 -15.98 -0.92
C LEU A 242 -22.84 -14.69 -0.40
N ALA A 243 -22.76 -13.60 -1.14
CA ALA A 243 -23.24 -12.29 -0.70
C ALA A 243 -24.74 -12.24 -0.40
N GLN A 244 -25.55 -13.10 -1.06
CA GLN A 244 -27.00 -13.23 -0.84
C GLN A 244 -27.38 -14.34 0.12
N SER A 245 -26.44 -15.15 0.62
CA SER A 245 -26.73 -16.18 1.62
C SER A 245 -27.09 -15.55 2.98
N THR A 246 -27.87 -16.27 3.80
CA THR A 246 -28.29 -15.77 5.12
C THR A 246 -27.18 -15.83 6.15
N CYS A 247 -26.14 -16.64 5.91
CA CYS A 247 -24.99 -16.76 6.77
C CYS A 247 -23.91 -15.69 6.48
N TYR A 248 -23.96 -15.00 5.35
CA TYR A 248 -22.94 -14.02 4.96
C TYR A 248 -22.85 -12.82 5.91
N ASP A 249 -21.64 -12.44 6.24
CA ASP A 249 -21.30 -11.22 6.99
C ASP A 249 -20.00 -10.62 6.42
N SER A 250 -19.98 -9.32 6.11
CA SER A 250 -18.84 -8.65 5.51
C SER A 250 -17.70 -8.35 6.49
N ASN A 251 -17.93 -8.45 7.81
CA ASN A 251 -16.92 -8.12 8.80
C ASN A 251 -16.00 -9.32 9.11
N ALA A 252 -14.84 -9.37 8.46
CA ALA A 252 -13.85 -10.43 8.62
C ALA A 252 -12.94 -10.31 9.85
N ASP A 253 -13.06 -9.25 10.65
CA ASP A 253 -12.26 -9.04 11.87
C ASP A 253 -12.99 -9.49 13.14
N ILE A 254 -14.26 -9.90 13.01
CA ILE A 254 -15.07 -10.41 14.12
C ILE A 254 -15.17 -11.93 14.01
N PHE A 255 -14.81 -12.63 15.08
CA PHE A 255 -14.93 -14.09 15.14
C PHE A 255 -16.19 -14.56 15.86
N THR A 256 -16.86 -13.70 16.66
CA THR A 256 -18.10 -14.08 17.37
C THR A 256 -19.10 -14.68 16.40
N ASP A 257 -19.67 -15.84 16.77
CA ASP A 257 -20.62 -16.63 15.98
C ASP A 257 -20.12 -17.07 14.55
N ALA A 258 -18.84 -16.92 14.24
CA ALA A 258 -18.30 -17.36 12.99
C ALA A 258 -18.10 -18.87 12.93
N GLY A 259 -18.55 -19.49 11.82
CA GLY A 259 -18.15 -20.86 11.44
C GLY A 259 -16.97 -20.83 10.46
N VAL A 260 -16.89 -19.73 9.68
CA VAL A 260 -15.80 -19.48 8.70
C VAL A 260 -15.40 -18.02 8.70
N VAL A 261 -14.11 -17.75 8.61
CA VAL A 261 -13.55 -16.39 8.43
C VAL A 261 -12.46 -16.43 7.38
N ILE A 262 -12.61 -15.59 6.36
CA ILE A 262 -11.55 -15.36 5.36
C ILE A 262 -10.73 -14.17 5.81
N THR A 263 -9.47 -14.41 6.18
CA THR A 263 -8.55 -13.40 6.67
C THR A 263 -7.10 -13.92 6.58
N GLY A 264 -6.14 -13.15 7.05
CA GLY A 264 -4.72 -13.53 6.99
C GLY A 264 -4.16 -13.90 8.37
N ILE A 265 -2.83 -14.07 8.39
CA ILE A 265 -2.09 -14.52 9.58
C ILE A 265 -2.19 -13.54 10.76
N TRP A 266 -2.45 -12.26 10.50
CA TRP A 266 -2.65 -11.24 11.53
C TRP A 266 -3.82 -11.54 12.47
N ASN A 267 -4.73 -12.41 12.08
CA ASN A 267 -5.85 -12.88 12.89
C ASN A 267 -5.68 -14.33 13.41
N ALA A 268 -4.49 -14.94 13.28
CA ALA A 268 -4.22 -16.31 13.72
C ALA A 268 -4.54 -16.52 15.21
N GLY A 269 -4.13 -15.58 16.07
CA GLY A 269 -4.44 -15.61 17.51
C GLY A 269 -5.95 -15.57 17.78
N ALA A 270 -6.69 -14.67 17.13
CA ALA A 270 -8.14 -14.58 17.27
C ALA A 270 -8.87 -15.82 16.77
N ALA A 271 -8.38 -16.44 15.68
CA ALA A 271 -8.89 -17.71 15.15
C ALA A 271 -8.66 -18.85 16.16
N ALA A 272 -7.46 -18.95 16.72
CA ALA A 272 -7.12 -19.96 17.72
C ALA A 272 -7.98 -19.82 19.00
N ASP A 273 -8.18 -18.60 19.48
CA ASP A 273 -9.02 -18.33 20.66
C ASP A 273 -10.49 -18.66 20.41
N HIS A 274 -11.00 -18.40 19.21
CA HIS A 274 -12.40 -18.62 18.87
C HIS A 274 -12.69 -20.11 18.58
N PHE A 275 -11.95 -20.74 17.69
CA PHE A 275 -12.22 -22.10 17.25
C PHE A 275 -11.59 -23.16 18.19
N GLY A 276 -10.58 -22.82 18.98
CA GLY A 276 -9.95 -23.70 19.96
C GLY A 276 -9.48 -25.02 19.35
N ALA A 277 -9.96 -26.14 19.91
CA ALA A 277 -9.60 -27.49 19.46
C ALA A 277 -10.18 -27.84 18.06
N ASN A 278 -11.14 -27.06 17.57
CA ASN A 278 -11.76 -27.25 16.25
C ASN A 278 -11.17 -26.35 15.18
N LEU A 279 -10.08 -25.63 15.46
CA LEU A 279 -9.46 -24.75 14.48
C LEU A 279 -9.01 -25.55 13.25
N GLY A 280 -9.56 -25.21 12.09
CA GLY A 280 -9.07 -25.58 10.77
C GLY A 280 -8.52 -24.35 10.05
N ALA A 281 -7.49 -24.54 9.23
CA ALA A 281 -7.01 -23.53 8.29
C ALA A 281 -6.62 -24.22 6.97
N THR A 282 -7.09 -23.68 5.86
CA THR A 282 -6.80 -24.18 4.50
C THR A 282 -6.91 -23.04 3.48
N ASP A 283 -6.60 -23.33 2.22
CA ASP A 283 -6.87 -22.42 1.10
C ASP A 283 -8.35 -22.10 0.95
N LEU A 284 -8.67 -21.17 0.07
CA LEU A 284 -10.03 -20.74 -0.21
C LEU A 284 -10.81 -21.82 -0.96
N PRO A 285 -12.13 -21.89 -0.80
CA PRO A 285 -12.94 -22.88 -1.50
C PRO A 285 -13.11 -22.60 -2.99
N SER A 286 -13.60 -23.60 -3.71
CA SER A 286 -14.11 -23.44 -5.06
C SER A 286 -15.61 -23.12 -5.05
N PHE A 287 -16.09 -22.38 -6.07
CA PHE A 287 -17.49 -22.19 -6.36
C PHE A 287 -17.88 -22.78 -7.73
N THR A 288 -19.15 -23.14 -7.93
CA THR A 288 -19.62 -23.74 -9.17
C THR A 288 -20.58 -22.80 -9.90
N VAL A 289 -20.34 -22.51 -11.17
CA VAL A 289 -21.28 -21.80 -12.05
C VAL A 289 -21.44 -22.60 -13.33
N ASP A 290 -22.70 -22.83 -13.76
CA ASP A 290 -23.06 -23.60 -14.97
C ASP A 290 -22.38 -24.98 -15.04
N GLY A 291 -22.17 -25.61 -13.87
CA GLY A 291 -21.58 -26.97 -13.74
C GLY A 291 -20.05 -26.99 -13.86
N LYS A 292 -19.40 -25.86 -13.94
CA LYS A 292 -17.94 -25.73 -13.89
C LYS A 292 -17.50 -25.15 -12.56
N GLU A 293 -16.48 -25.77 -11.99
CA GLU A 293 -15.85 -25.37 -10.73
C GLU A 293 -14.72 -24.35 -10.96
N TYR A 294 -14.61 -23.39 -10.03
CA TYR A 294 -13.62 -22.32 -10.05
C TYR A 294 -13.08 -22.13 -8.64
N HIS A 295 -11.79 -22.39 -8.44
CA HIS A 295 -11.12 -22.21 -7.16
C HIS A 295 -10.83 -20.73 -6.93
N LEU A 296 -11.21 -20.21 -5.76
CA LEU A 296 -10.95 -18.81 -5.40
C LEU A 296 -9.46 -18.53 -5.34
N GLY A 297 -9.05 -17.45 -6.01
CA GLY A 297 -7.68 -16.96 -5.93
C GLY A 297 -7.46 -16.00 -4.76
N SER A 298 -6.26 -15.45 -4.65
CA SER A 298 -5.96 -14.37 -3.72
C SER A 298 -4.82 -13.50 -4.24
N PHE A 299 -4.69 -12.30 -3.72
CA PHE A 299 -3.41 -11.63 -3.81
C PHE A 299 -2.35 -12.34 -2.96
N THR A 300 -1.11 -12.35 -3.45
CA THR A 300 0.08 -12.70 -2.68
C THR A 300 0.93 -11.45 -2.53
N GLY A 301 1.40 -11.17 -1.32
CA GLY A 301 2.09 -9.93 -1.07
C GLY A 301 3.07 -9.97 0.09
N ASN A 302 3.70 -8.83 0.29
CA ASN A 302 4.76 -8.62 1.25
C ASN A 302 4.54 -7.33 2.02
N LYS A 303 5.01 -7.29 3.26
CA LYS A 303 5.17 -6.05 4.01
C LYS A 303 6.63 -5.63 3.96
N LEU A 304 6.84 -4.34 3.82
CA LEU A 304 8.14 -3.74 3.58
C LEU A 304 8.44 -2.71 4.67
N MET A 305 9.72 -2.47 4.92
CA MET A 305 10.20 -1.38 5.74
C MET A 305 10.90 -0.36 4.87
N GLY A 306 10.46 0.90 4.92
CA GLY A 306 11.04 2.05 4.24
C GLY A 306 11.88 2.90 5.17
N VAL A 307 12.88 3.58 4.60
CA VAL A 307 13.69 4.58 5.28
C VAL A 307 13.54 5.91 4.54
N LYS A 308 13.12 6.96 5.26
CA LYS A 308 13.02 8.31 4.70
C LYS A 308 14.39 8.87 4.38
N PRO A 309 14.62 9.55 3.24
CA PRO A 309 15.87 10.25 2.95
C PRO A 309 16.25 11.24 4.05
N GLN A 310 17.53 11.28 4.39
CA GLN A 310 18.09 12.15 5.43
C GLN A 310 19.14 13.10 4.86
N THR A 311 19.19 14.31 5.38
CA THR A 311 20.24 15.28 5.06
C THR A 311 21.51 15.04 5.87
N ASP A 312 21.40 14.43 7.06
CA ASP A 312 22.52 14.02 7.91
C ASP A 312 23.00 12.63 7.47
N ALA A 313 24.20 12.56 6.89
CA ALA A 313 24.80 11.32 6.40
C ALA A 313 25.05 10.27 7.49
N LYS A 314 25.32 10.68 8.74
CA LYS A 314 25.49 9.75 9.87
C LYS A 314 24.12 9.13 10.26
N LYS A 315 23.10 9.97 10.39
CA LYS A 315 21.72 9.49 10.64
C LYS A 315 21.27 8.56 9.52
N ALA A 316 21.49 8.92 8.25
CA ALA A 316 21.17 8.06 7.10
C ALA A 316 21.83 6.67 7.20
N ALA A 317 23.12 6.62 7.53
CA ALA A 317 23.86 5.36 7.70
C ALA A 317 23.32 4.53 8.88
N VAL A 318 23.01 5.16 10.02
CA VAL A 318 22.45 4.47 11.19
C VAL A 318 21.06 3.92 10.88
N LEU A 319 20.19 4.67 10.20
CA LEU A 319 18.86 4.20 9.80
C LEU A 319 18.95 3.00 8.82
N SER A 320 19.89 3.02 7.88
CA SER A 320 20.13 1.90 6.97
C SER A 320 20.58 0.64 7.71
N LEU A 321 21.51 0.77 8.66
CA LEU A 321 21.97 -0.34 9.51
C LEU A 321 20.83 -0.89 10.38
N LEU A 322 20.07 0.00 11.01
CA LEU A 322 18.93 -0.37 11.85
C LEU A 322 17.87 -1.10 11.03
N ALA A 323 17.50 -0.59 9.86
CA ALA A 323 16.52 -1.25 8.98
C ALA A 323 16.99 -2.63 8.55
N GLN A 324 18.28 -2.81 8.19
CA GLN A 324 18.85 -4.12 7.88
C GLN A 324 18.79 -5.08 9.09
N TYR A 325 19.09 -4.58 10.29
CA TYR A 325 19.01 -5.39 11.51
C TYR A 325 17.58 -5.81 11.83
N LEU A 326 16.65 -4.84 11.81
CA LEU A 326 15.23 -5.08 12.09
C LEU A 326 14.55 -6.01 11.08
N THR A 327 15.04 -6.04 9.84
CA THR A 327 14.55 -6.96 8.79
C THR A 327 15.44 -8.20 8.61
N GLY A 328 16.41 -8.40 9.49
CA GLY A 328 17.31 -9.57 9.51
C GLY A 328 16.64 -10.83 10.07
N GLU A 329 17.33 -11.98 9.92
CA GLU A 329 16.88 -13.30 10.31
C GLU A 329 16.37 -13.36 11.75
N GLU A 330 17.16 -12.87 12.71
CA GLU A 330 16.84 -12.95 14.14
C GLU A 330 15.56 -12.16 14.48
N CYS A 331 15.45 -10.93 13.99
CA CYS A 331 14.27 -10.10 14.24
C CYS A 331 13.01 -10.67 13.58
N GLN A 332 13.11 -11.27 12.40
CA GLN A 332 11.98 -11.94 11.75
C GLN A 332 11.56 -13.19 12.52
N ASN A 333 12.51 -14.01 13.01
CA ASN A 333 12.20 -15.15 13.88
C ASN A 333 11.50 -14.75 15.17
N GLN A 334 11.93 -13.64 15.81
CA GLN A 334 11.28 -13.12 17.01
C GLN A 334 9.86 -12.65 16.73
N ARG A 335 9.62 -11.92 15.61
CA ARG A 335 8.27 -11.51 15.21
C ARG A 335 7.39 -12.69 14.82
N PHE A 336 7.94 -13.73 14.19
CA PHE A 336 7.22 -14.97 13.98
C PHE A 336 6.81 -15.61 15.31
N ALA A 337 7.72 -15.73 16.28
CA ALA A 337 7.42 -16.32 17.58
C ALA A 337 6.38 -15.54 18.39
N SER A 338 6.30 -14.20 18.22
CA SER A 338 5.37 -13.34 18.96
C SER A 338 4.04 -13.12 18.27
N PHE A 339 4.02 -13.07 16.93
CA PHE A 339 2.87 -12.63 16.13
C PHE A 339 2.56 -13.58 14.96
N GLU A 340 3.31 -14.65 14.81
CA GLU A 340 3.22 -15.61 13.70
C GLU A 340 3.48 -15.00 12.31
N TRP A 341 4.08 -13.81 12.22
CA TRP A 341 4.36 -13.16 10.94
C TRP A 341 5.30 -14.01 10.09
N GLY A 342 4.88 -14.33 8.86
CA GLY A 342 5.62 -15.14 7.91
C GLY A 342 6.86 -14.42 7.41
N PRO A 343 8.06 -14.94 7.67
CA PRO A 343 9.31 -14.26 7.33
C PRO A 343 9.54 -14.18 5.82
N SER A 344 10.19 -13.10 5.36
CA SER A 344 10.77 -13.00 4.01
C SER A 344 12.20 -13.58 3.95
N ASN A 345 12.88 -13.67 5.10
CA ASN A 345 14.22 -14.18 5.19
C ASN A 345 14.25 -15.70 4.99
N LEU A 346 15.05 -16.17 4.03
CA LEU A 346 15.13 -17.59 3.62
C LEU A 346 15.49 -18.54 4.76
N LYS A 347 16.36 -18.14 5.69
CA LYS A 347 16.74 -18.99 6.82
C LYS A 347 15.63 -19.05 7.87
N ALA A 348 14.96 -17.94 8.12
CA ALA A 348 13.82 -17.89 9.01
C ALA A 348 12.65 -18.72 8.46
N GLN A 349 12.37 -18.63 7.15
CA GLN A 349 11.39 -19.49 6.48
C GLN A 349 11.68 -20.98 6.65
N ALA A 350 12.96 -21.38 6.61
CA ALA A 350 13.37 -22.77 6.73
C ALA A 350 13.35 -23.31 8.18
N SER A 351 13.00 -22.50 9.19
CA SER A 351 12.91 -22.96 10.57
C SER A 351 11.78 -23.98 10.75
N GLU A 352 11.98 -24.97 11.64
CA GLU A 352 10.97 -26.00 11.93
C GLU A 352 9.65 -25.38 12.43
N ALA A 353 9.73 -24.33 13.23
CA ALA A 353 8.55 -23.64 13.77
C ALA A 353 7.70 -22.98 12.67
N VAL A 354 8.33 -22.31 11.70
CA VAL A 354 7.64 -21.71 10.55
C VAL A 354 7.01 -22.79 9.67
N GLN A 355 7.74 -23.87 9.40
CA GLN A 355 7.25 -24.97 8.56
C GLN A 355 6.10 -25.76 9.21
N ALA A 356 5.98 -25.75 10.54
CA ALA A 356 4.92 -26.45 11.27
C ALA A 356 3.68 -25.55 11.54
N ASN A 357 3.70 -24.27 11.16
CA ASN A 357 2.60 -23.34 11.45
C ASN A 357 1.41 -23.61 10.51
N ILE A 358 0.22 -23.88 11.09
CA ILE A 358 -1.00 -24.21 10.33
C ILE A 358 -1.46 -23.06 9.42
N SER A 359 -1.31 -21.82 9.87
CA SER A 359 -1.71 -20.61 9.14
C SER A 359 -0.82 -20.38 7.93
N LEU A 360 0.50 -20.52 8.08
CA LEU A 360 1.44 -20.43 6.96
C LEU A 360 1.33 -21.60 6.00
N ALA A 361 0.97 -22.79 6.49
CA ALA A 361 0.68 -23.94 5.64
C ALA A 361 -0.57 -23.68 4.76
N ALA A 362 -1.63 -23.12 5.34
CA ALA A 362 -2.84 -22.72 4.59
C ALA A 362 -2.52 -21.62 3.54
N LEU A 363 -1.74 -20.60 3.92
CA LEU A 363 -1.28 -19.58 2.98
C LEU A 363 -0.42 -20.18 1.85
N ALA A 364 0.43 -21.16 2.14
CA ALA A 364 1.24 -21.82 1.13
C ALA A 364 0.37 -22.63 0.13
N LEU A 365 -0.71 -23.26 0.59
CA LEU A 365 -1.70 -23.89 -0.30
C LEU A 365 -2.39 -22.82 -1.18
N GLN A 366 -2.87 -21.74 -0.56
CA GLN A 366 -3.55 -20.64 -1.28
C GLN A 366 -2.65 -19.97 -2.32
N ASN A 367 -1.34 -19.87 -2.07
CA ASN A 367 -0.39 -19.28 -3.01
C ASN A 367 -0.29 -20.02 -4.35
N ASN A 368 -0.76 -21.30 -4.44
CA ASN A 368 -0.88 -21.98 -5.73
C ASN A 368 -1.94 -21.34 -6.64
N TYR A 369 -2.87 -20.58 -6.07
CA TYR A 369 -3.94 -19.82 -6.75
C TYR A 369 -3.71 -18.31 -6.59
N GLY A 370 -2.52 -17.93 -6.15
CA GLY A 370 -2.16 -16.55 -5.84
C GLY A 370 -1.80 -15.74 -7.07
N GLN A 371 -2.18 -14.47 -7.05
CA GLN A 371 -1.73 -13.45 -8.00
C GLN A 371 -0.80 -12.50 -7.27
N PRO A 372 0.43 -12.26 -7.76
CA PRO A 372 1.29 -11.24 -7.16
C PRO A 372 0.58 -9.90 -7.11
N GLN A 373 0.50 -9.29 -5.92
CA GLN A 373 -0.19 -8.01 -5.77
C GLN A 373 0.41 -6.91 -6.66
N GLY A 374 1.74 -6.92 -6.84
CA GLY A 374 2.43 -5.96 -7.68
C GLY A 374 2.26 -4.53 -7.16
N GLN A 375 2.33 -3.58 -8.07
CA GLN A 375 2.04 -2.17 -7.79
C GLN A 375 0.66 -1.86 -8.36
N ILE A 376 -0.21 -1.26 -7.53
CA ILE A 376 -1.60 -1.00 -7.87
C ILE A 376 -1.88 0.49 -7.69
N HIS A 377 -2.57 1.11 -8.65
CA HIS A 377 -3.00 2.50 -8.53
C HIS A 377 -3.98 2.66 -7.36
N GLY A 378 -3.73 3.64 -6.49
CA GLY A 378 -4.49 3.79 -5.24
C GLY A 378 -6.01 3.88 -5.43
N SER A 379 -6.47 4.53 -6.50
CA SER A 379 -7.91 4.64 -6.80
C SER A 379 -8.57 3.30 -7.18
N TRP A 380 -7.81 2.29 -7.60
CA TRP A 380 -8.39 1.00 -7.96
C TRP A 380 -9.12 0.34 -6.79
N TRP A 381 -8.60 0.50 -5.58
CA TRP A 381 -9.19 -0.08 -4.39
C TRP A 381 -10.62 0.39 -4.15
N ASP A 382 -10.87 1.69 -4.36
CA ASP A 382 -12.20 2.28 -4.21
C ASP A 382 -13.14 1.93 -5.37
N ILE A 383 -12.58 1.80 -6.58
CA ILE A 383 -13.36 1.42 -7.76
C ILE A 383 -13.80 -0.04 -7.69
N ALA A 384 -12.90 -0.96 -7.32
CA ALA A 384 -13.20 -2.39 -7.32
C ALA A 384 -14.01 -2.86 -6.11
N LYS A 385 -13.93 -2.19 -4.95
CA LYS A 385 -14.67 -2.59 -3.75
C LYS A 385 -16.19 -2.60 -3.92
N VAL A 386 -16.72 -1.77 -4.84
CA VAL A 386 -18.18 -1.67 -5.05
C VAL A 386 -18.78 -2.94 -5.67
N LEU A 387 -17.96 -3.74 -6.39
CA LEU A 387 -18.43 -4.97 -7.05
C LEU A 387 -19.02 -5.99 -6.07
N GLY A 388 -18.53 -6.04 -4.82
CA GLY A 388 -19.11 -6.91 -3.78
C GLY A 388 -20.52 -6.48 -3.37
N ALA A 389 -20.72 -5.18 -3.16
CA ALA A 389 -22.05 -4.62 -2.87
C ALA A 389 -23.01 -4.78 -4.06
N ASP A 390 -22.52 -4.58 -5.28
CA ASP A 390 -23.29 -4.75 -6.51
C ASP A 390 -23.72 -6.20 -6.71
N ALA A 391 -22.83 -7.18 -6.49
CA ALA A 391 -23.17 -8.60 -6.53
C ALA A 391 -24.27 -8.95 -5.53
N LYS A 392 -24.22 -8.39 -4.31
CA LYS A 392 -25.24 -8.57 -3.27
C LYS A 392 -26.59 -7.96 -3.67
N ALA A 393 -26.60 -6.80 -4.29
CA ALA A 393 -27.79 -6.05 -4.68
C ALA A 393 -28.45 -6.58 -5.97
N ALA A 394 -27.70 -7.21 -6.88
CA ALA A 394 -28.12 -7.65 -8.18
C ALA A 394 -29.25 -8.67 -8.10
N LYS A 395 -30.26 -8.56 -9.00
CA LYS A 395 -31.41 -9.44 -9.11
C LYS A 395 -31.42 -10.26 -10.40
N SER A 396 -30.51 -9.96 -11.30
CA SER A 396 -30.39 -10.59 -12.61
C SER A 396 -28.97 -10.52 -13.16
N ASP A 397 -28.66 -11.36 -14.15
CA ASP A 397 -27.39 -11.27 -14.90
C ASP A 397 -27.19 -9.90 -15.57
N ALA A 398 -28.28 -9.21 -15.92
CA ALA A 398 -28.23 -7.88 -16.52
C ALA A 398 -27.72 -6.84 -15.51
N ASP A 399 -28.09 -6.96 -14.22
CA ASP A 399 -27.61 -6.07 -13.17
C ASP A 399 -26.10 -6.30 -12.92
N LEU A 400 -25.65 -7.57 -12.92
CA LEU A 400 -24.24 -7.92 -12.78
C LEU A 400 -23.40 -7.39 -13.95
N LYS A 401 -23.90 -7.48 -15.18
CA LYS A 401 -23.23 -6.91 -16.36
C LYS A 401 -23.14 -5.38 -16.28
N ALA A 402 -24.21 -4.72 -15.88
CA ALA A 402 -24.22 -3.27 -15.71
C ALA A 402 -23.20 -2.80 -14.67
N ALA A 403 -23.01 -3.56 -13.56
CA ALA A 403 -21.98 -3.28 -12.57
C ALA A 403 -20.57 -3.39 -13.18
N LEU A 404 -20.29 -4.45 -13.96
CA LEU A 404 -19.02 -4.63 -14.65
C LEU A 404 -18.74 -3.55 -15.69
N GLU A 405 -19.77 -3.15 -16.46
CA GLU A 405 -19.67 -2.05 -17.42
C GLU A 405 -19.36 -0.71 -16.73
N SER A 406 -20.00 -0.44 -15.57
CA SER A 406 -19.75 0.75 -14.77
C SER A 406 -18.33 0.77 -14.19
N TYR A 407 -17.88 -0.38 -13.68
CA TYR A 407 -16.52 -0.58 -13.22
C TYR A 407 -15.50 -0.27 -14.33
N ALA A 408 -15.65 -0.90 -15.51
CA ALA A 408 -14.73 -0.71 -16.64
C ALA A 408 -14.69 0.75 -17.10
N ALA A 409 -15.82 1.42 -17.19
CA ALA A 409 -15.90 2.83 -17.58
C ALA A 409 -15.14 3.73 -16.59
N THR A 410 -15.17 3.38 -15.29
CA THR A 410 -14.43 4.14 -14.26
C THR A 410 -12.92 3.88 -14.36
N ILE A 411 -12.50 2.62 -14.61
CA ILE A 411 -11.10 2.24 -14.83
C ILE A 411 -10.54 2.94 -16.07
N ASP A 412 -11.28 2.93 -17.19
CA ASP A 412 -10.87 3.63 -18.41
C ASP A 412 -10.69 5.14 -18.17
N GLY A 413 -11.50 5.70 -17.29
CA GLY A 413 -11.43 7.11 -16.89
C GLY A 413 -10.12 7.50 -16.19
N LEU A 414 -9.44 6.57 -15.52
CA LEU A 414 -8.19 6.85 -14.82
C LEU A 414 -7.06 7.35 -15.73
N PHE A 415 -7.08 6.94 -17.01
CA PHE A 415 -6.04 7.31 -17.99
C PHE A 415 -6.53 8.33 -19.03
N GLN A 416 -7.82 8.69 -18.98
CA GLN A 416 -8.43 9.61 -19.93
C GLN A 416 -8.67 10.99 -19.33
N MET A 417 -7.80 11.43 -18.42
CA MET A 417 -7.90 12.79 -17.90
C MET A 417 -7.85 13.79 -19.06
N THR A 418 -8.93 14.57 -19.21
CA THR A 418 -8.93 15.72 -20.12
C THR A 418 -7.93 16.75 -19.64
N GLU A 419 -7.48 17.65 -20.52
CA GLU A 419 -6.61 18.77 -20.11
C GLU A 419 -7.29 19.64 -19.02
N GLU A 420 -8.61 19.70 -19.00
CA GLU A 420 -9.39 20.38 -17.96
C GLU A 420 -9.23 19.67 -16.61
N GLN A 421 -9.33 18.35 -16.58
CA GLN A 421 -9.14 17.56 -15.34
C GLN A 421 -7.69 17.61 -14.83
N LYS A 422 -6.69 17.55 -15.73
CA LYS A 422 -5.28 17.69 -15.35
C LYS A 422 -4.96 19.04 -14.73
N ASN A 423 -5.70 20.07 -15.13
CA ASN A 423 -5.52 21.42 -14.62
C ASN A 423 -6.49 21.78 -13.47
N ALA A 424 -7.44 20.90 -13.15
CA ALA A 424 -8.39 21.12 -12.07
C ALA A 424 -7.70 21.12 -10.70
N TRP A 425 -8.09 22.06 -9.84
CA TRP A 425 -7.63 22.10 -8.46
C TRP A 425 -8.62 21.45 -7.53
N GLY A 426 -8.13 20.77 -6.48
CA GLY A 426 -8.93 20.13 -5.45
C GLY A 426 -8.32 20.29 -4.08
N VAL A 427 -9.16 20.35 -3.04
CA VAL A 427 -8.77 20.26 -1.64
C VAL A 427 -8.80 18.81 -1.25
N ILE A 428 -7.71 18.29 -0.70
CA ILE A 428 -7.59 16.90 -0.24
C ILE A 428 -7.06 16.86 1.18
N GLY A 429 -7.58 15.94 2.00
CA GLY A 429 -7.12 15.84 3.39
C GLY A 429 -7.89 14.83 4.20
N GLY A 430 -7.50 14.68 5.48
CA GLY A 430 -8.32 14.05 6.50
C GLY A 430 -9.39 15.01 6.99
N ILE A 431 -10.30 15.44 6.11
CA ILE A 431 -11.32 16.46 6.34
C ILE A 431 -12.70 15.93 5.94
N CYS A 432 -13.75 16.47 6.53
CA CYS A 432 -15.14 16.14 6.18
C CYS A 432 -15.44 14.61 6.24
N GLY A 433 -14.70 13.84 7.05
CA GLY A 433 -14.85 12.39 7.19
C GLY A 433 -14.17 11.56 6.08
N THR A 434 -13.32 12.17 5.25
CA THR A 434 -12.48 11.50 4.25
C THR A 434 -11.07 11.22 4.79
N SER A 435 -10.29 10.41 4.09
CA SER A 435 -8.95 9.98 4.50
C SER A 435 -7.94 10.16 3.38
N TRP A 436 -7.76 11.38 2.86
CA TRP A 436 -6.80 11.68 1.79
C TRP A 436 -7.07 10.96 0.46
N ASP A 437 -8.30 10.58 0.22
CA ASP A 437 -8.77 9.78 -0.93
C ASP A 437 -9.80 10.52 -1.81
N VAL A 438 -10.31 11.66 -1.34
CA VAL A 438 -11.32 12.46 -2.04
C VAL A 438 -10.86 13.89 -2.23
N ASP A 439 -10.84 14.35 -3.48
CA ASP A 439 -10.63 15.75 -3.82
C ASP A 439 -11.96 16.53 -3.83
N PHE A 440 -12.05 17.57 -3.00
CA PHE A 440 -13.13 18.55 -3.07
C PHE A 440 -12.79 19.58 -4.12
N ALA A 441 -13.56 19.62 -5.22
CA ALA A 441 -13.27 20.46 -6.37
C ALA A 441 -13.20 21.96 -6.01
N MET A 442 -12.29 22.66 -6.68
CA MET A 442 -12.16 24.11 -6.60
C MET A 442 -12.53 24.74 -7.96
N THR A 443 -13.15 25.92 -7.92
CA THR A 443 -13.54 26.66 -9.11
C THR A 443 -12.67 27.92 -9.24
N GLU A 444 -12.15 28.20 -10.45
CA GLU A 444 -11.45 29.44 -10.73
C GLU A 444 -12.47 30.60 -10.75
N VAL A 445 -12.31 31.54 -9.84
CA VAL A 445 -13.20 32.68 -9.68
C VAL A 445 -12.61 33.95 -10.30
N GLU A 446 -11.31 34.07 -10.35
CA GLU A 446 -10.50 35.06 -11.05
C GLU A 446 -9.25 34.39 -11.58
N PRO A 447 -8.55 34.91 -12.61
CA PRO A 447 -7.33 34.27 -13.13
C PRO A 447 -6.30 33.96 -12.02
N GLY A 448 -6.01 32.68 -11.83
CA GLY A 448 -5.09 32.17 -10.79
C GLY A 448 -5.68 32.12 -9.38
N VAL A 449 -6.99 32.41 -9.20
CA VAL A 449 -7.65 32.30 -7.88
C VAL A 449 -8.71 31.23 -7.93
N TYR A 450 -8.49 30.15 -7.15
CA TYR A 450 -9.36 28.98 -7.07
C TYR A 450 -10.03 28.91 -5.70
N VAL A 451 -11.32 28.59 -5.64
CA VAL A 451 -12.10 28.55 -4.39
C VAL A 451 -12.94 27.28 -4.33
N SER A 452 -12.93 26.59 -3.21
CA SER A 452 -13.78 25.44 -2.96
C SER A 452 -15.23 25.81 -2.66
N ASP A 453 -16.14 24.84 -2.72
CA ASP A 453 -17.42 24.92 -2.02
C ASP A 453 -17.19 25.03 -0.50
N VAL A 454 -18.26 25.25 0.25
CA VAL A 454 -18.20 25.36 1.72
C VAL A 454 -17.91 23.95 2.29
N LEU A 455 -16.83 23.83 3.05
CA LEU A 455 -16.41 22.61 3.76
C LEU A 455 -16.65 22.80 5.27
N SER A 456 -17.24 21.78 5.90
CA SER A 456 -17.44 21.76 7.37
C SER A 456 -16.23 21.09 8.00
N LEU A 457 -15.30 21.89 8.52
CA LEU A 457 -14.02 21.44 9.03
C LEU A 457 -13.97 21.46 10.55
N LYS A 458 -13.14 20.59 11.14
CA LYS A 458 -12.92 20.49 12.58
C LYS A 458 -11.50 20.87 12.95
N ALA A 459 -11.34 21.40 14.14
CA ALA A 459 -10.02 21.68 14.68
C ALA A 459 -9.15 20.42 14.74
N GLY A 460 -7.93 20.54 14.23
CA GLY A 460 -6.98 19.44 14.10
C GLY A 460 -7.09 18.61 12.81
N GLU A 461 -8.12 18.82 11.99
CA GLU A 461 -8.13 18.25 10.64
C GLU A 461 -7.04 18.89 9.76
N GLU A 462 -6.50 18.10 8.84
CA GLU A 462 -5.37 18.49 7.99
C GLU A 462 -5.72 18.34 6.52
N PHE A 463 -5.25 19.29 5.70
CA PHE A 463 -5.50 19.26 4.27
C PHE A 463 -4.37 19.91 3.46
N LYS A 464 -4.41 19.67 2.15
CA LYS A 464 -3.64 20.37 1.10
C LYS A 464 -4.55 20.73 -0.06
N VAL A 465 -4.02 21.53 -0.97
CA VAL A 465 -4.62 21.78 -2.29
C VAL A 465 -3.70 21.17 -3.32
N ARG A 466 -4.24 20.40 -4.29
CA ARG A 466 -3.45 19.79 -5.35
C ARG A 466 -4.07 19.97 -6.73
N GLN A 467 -3.23 19.90 -7.77
CA GLN A 467 -3.67 20.02 -9.17
C GLN A 467 -3.78 18.63 -9.82
N GLY A 468 -4.81 18.40 -10.61
CA GLY A 468 -5.01 17.21 -11.42
C GLY A 468 -5.06 15.90 -10.62
N ALA A 469 -5.52 15.94 -9.37
CA ALA A 469 -5.47 14.81 -8.44
C ALA A 469 -4.07 14.19 -8.29
N SER A 470 -3.01 14.94 -8.62
CA SER A 470 -1.61 14.54 -8.57
C SER A 470 -0.90 15.22 -7.40
N TRP A 471 0.18 14.60 -6.91
CA TRP A 471 1.05 15.19 -5.89
C TRP A 471 2.23 15.99 -6.48
N GLU A 472 2.35 16.08 -7.81
CA GLU A 472 3.42 16.86 -8.46
C GLU A 472 3.32 18.35 -8.17
N VAL A 473 2.09 18.88 -8.20
CA VAL A 473 1.81 20.29 -7.87
C VAL A 473 0.80 20.31 -6.75
N ASN A 474 1.29 20.60 -5.55
CA ASN A 474 0.44 20.72 -4.38
C ASN A 474 0.93 21.83 -3.45
N PHE A 475 -0.01 22.38 -2.70
CA PHE A 475 0.23 23.42 -1.70
C PHE A 475 -0.37 22.98 -0.36
N GLY A 476 0.48 22.98 0.65
CA GLY A 476 0.08 23.01 2.04
C GLY A 476 0.36 24.43 2.57
N VAL A 477 1.17 24.53 3.62
CA VAL A 477 1.68 25.81 4.14
C VAL A 477 2.54 26.52 3.07
N GLU A 478 3.20 25.74 2.21
CA GLU A 478 3.97 26.19 1.06
C GLU A 478 3.92 25.13 -0.05
N PHE A 479 4.54 25.41 -1.21
CA PHE A 479 4.65 24.46 -2.33
C PHE A 479 5.34 23.16 -1.89
N ASN A 480 4.66 22.02 -2.08
CA ASN A 480 5.07 20.68 -1.62
C ASN A 480 5.44 20.60 -0.12
N GLY A 481 4.96 21.57 0.68
CA GLY A 481 5.27 21.70 2.11
C GLY A 481 4.31 20.95 3.02
N ALA A 482 4.38 21.27 4.33
CA ALA A 482 3.55 20.67 5.37
C ALA A 482 2.06 20.91 5.16
N ASN A 483 1.23 20.03 5.73
CA ASN A 483 -0.23 20.15 5.69
C ASN A 483 -0.69 21.44 6.39
N ILE A 484 -1.82 21.96 5.94
CA ILE A 484 -2.52 23.03 6.66
C ILE A 484 -3.39 22.38 7.73
N VAL A 485 -3.24 22.83 8.96
CA VAL A 485 -4.02 22.36 10.11
C VAL A 485 -5.16 23.33 10.37
N VAL A 486 -6.38 22.80 10.49
CA VAL A 486 -7.57 23.60 10.84
C VAL A 486 -7.50 23.99 12.32
N GLU A 487 -7.52 25.29 12.63
CA GLU A 487 -7.36 25.79 14.00
C GLU A 487 -8.65 25.72 14.85
N ALA A 488 -9.83 25.81 14.22
CA ALA A 488 -11.12 25.81 14.90
C ALA A 488 -12.20 25.15 14.08
N ASP A 489 -13.20 24.55 14.77
CA ASP A 489 -14.41 24.04 14.12
C ASP A 489 -15.17 25.15 13.39
N GLY A 490 -15.63 24.88 12.16
CA GLY A 490 -16.41 25.87 11.41
C GLY A 490 -16.70 25.46 9.98
N ASN A 491 -17.43 26.35 9.30
CA ASN A 491 -17.61 26.25 7.86
C ASN A 491 -16.61 27.17 7.17
N TYR A 492 -15.91 26.63 6.19
CA TYR A 492 -14.84 27.35 5.51
C TYR A 492 -14.95 27.15 4.00
N LYS A 493 -14.46 28.14 3.25
CA LYS A 493 -14.00 27.96 1.88
C LYS A 493 -12.48 27.95 1.88
N VAL A 494 -11.89 27.05 1.09
CA VAL A 494 -10.46 27.01 0.84
C VAL A 494 -10.19 27.81 -0.42
N GLN A 495 -9.32 28.81 -0.36
CA GLN A 495 -8.88 29.62 -1.50
C GLN A 495 -7.41 29.36 -1.77
N LEU A 496 -7.05 29.11 -3.03
CA LEU A 496 -5.69 29.11 -3.54
C LEU A 496 -5.50 30.32 -4.45
N GLU A 497 -4.51 31.17 -4.16
CA GLU A 497 -3.98 32.17 -5.09
C GLU A 497 -2.68 31.62 -5.67
N TRP A 498 -2.65 31.31 -6.98
CA TRP A 498 -1.54 30.66 -7.65
C TRP A 498 -0.95 31.52 -8.76
N ASP A 499 0.37 31.68 -8.79
CA ASP A 499 1.09 32.50 -9.78
C ASP A 499 1.52 31.75 -11.04
N GLY A 500 1.09 30.49 -11.21
CA GLY A 500 1.43 29.64 -12.34
C GLY A 500 2.76 28.89 -12.19
N ALA A 501 3.40 28.97 -11.01
CA ALA A 501 4.66 28.30 -10.69
C ALA A 501 4.62 27.71 -9.25
N GLN A 502 5.70 27.83 -8.50
CA GLN A 502 5.79 27.36 -7.11
C GLN A 502 5.27 28.40 -6.09
N GLY A 503 4.85 29.57 -6.51
CA GLY A 503 4.27 30.60 -5.68
C GLY A 503 2.76 30.42 -5.58
N GLY A 504 2.26 29.88 -4.48
CA GLY A 504 0.86 29.73 -4.20
C GLY A 504 0.58 29.95 -2.71
N VAL A 505 -0.54 30.61 -2.42
CA VAL A 505 -0.98 30.88 -1.04
C VAL A 505 -2.35 30.25 -0.85
N VAL A 506 -2.44 29.35 0.11
CA VAL A 506 -3.71 28.72 0.51
C VAL A 506 -4.26 29.44 1.73
N THR A 507 -5.52 29.84 1.68
CA THR A 507 -6.20 30.58 2.76
C THR A 507 -7.52 29.90 3.12
N LEU A 508 -7.79 29.74 4.42
CA LEU A 508 -9.10 29.36 4.95
C LEU A 508 -9.96 30.61 5.16
N ILE A 509 -11.10 30.66 4.50
CA ILE A 509 -12.05 31.78 4.59
C ILE A 509 -13.26 31.30 5.40
N PRO A 510 -13.49 31.81 6.62
CA PRO A 510 -14.68 31.46 7.41
C PRO A 510 -15.96 31.88 6.69
N VAL A 511 -16.98 31.04 6.76
CA VAL A 511 -18.32 31.28 6.22
C VAL A 511 -19.30 31.28 7.40
N GLU A 512 -20.04 32.39 7.56
CA GLU A 512 -21.03 32.56 8.64
C GLU A 512 -22.27 31.67 8.45
#